data_acd59fd27491e51f851da7104ecc5610
#
_entry.id   acd59fd27491e51f851da7104ecc5610
#
_cell.length_a   1.000
_cell.length_b   1.000
_cell.length_c   1.000
_cell.angle_alpha   90.00
_cell.angle_beta   90.00
_cell.angle_gamma   90.00
#
_symmetry.space_group_name_H-M   'P 1'
#
loop_
_entity.id
_entity.type
_entity.pdbx_description
1 polymer ?
#
loop_
_entity_poly.entity_id
_entity_poly.type
_entity_poly.pdbx_seq_one_letter_code
_entity_poly.pdbx_strand_id
1 'polypeptide(L)'
;MNSSIEPKEIKKVTITVAGQAIQAREGETIIHALWQAGLGRAIQTGCAGGVCGACTVTLRFKDGRRGGTELACLRPVEEGMEVFPFPVDALALPAPVADPDEDQLRAAFPTVDRCTKCDNCTIACPMQIPVMDSVLRMQKGQLEAVAEDFTTCIHCGLCRAVCEDRVLPHTMGLWVRRSLGMSIDHPALDQAHENAMSDVAEAEWEYLLNCDDEERFQRAKLFRQKGTLA
;
A
#
# COMPACT_ATOMS: atom_id res chain seq x y z
N MET A 1 35.51 25.50 4.55
CA MET A 1 35.55 24.83 3.23
C MET A 1 34.11 24.45 2.88
N ASN A 2 33.44 25.35 2.16
CA ASN A 2 32.06 25.07 1.66
C ASN A 2 32.20 24.24 0.40
N SER A 3 31.99 22.95 0.49
CA SER A 3 31.71 22.13 -0.69
C SER A 3 30.25 22.32 -1.04
N SER A 4 29.95 23.25 -1.94
CA SER A 4 28.69 23.30 -2.64
C SER A 4 28.50 21.94 -3.35
N ILE A 5 27.60 21.11 -2.84
CA ILE A 5 27.17 19.89 -3.52
C ILE A 5 26.31 20.37 -4.69
N GLU A 6 26.90 20.48 -5.86
CA GLU A 6 26.13 20.68 -7.09
C GLU A 6 25.15 19.50 -7.24
N PRO A 7 23.87 19.76 -7.49
CA PRO A 7 22.90 18.67 -7.68
C PRO A 7 23.33 17.86 -8.90
N LYS A 8 23.77 16.63 -8.68
CA LYS A 8 24.15 15.70 -9.74
C LYS A 8 22.92 15.49 -10.63
N GLU A 9 23.05 15.82 -11.91
CA GLU A 9 21.99 15.60 -12.89
C GLU A 9 21.62 14.10 -12.90
N ILE A 10 20.38 13.79 -12.50
CA ILE A 10 19.91 12.41 -12.38
C ILE A 10 19.56 11.92 -13.78
N LYS A 11 20.32 10.96 -14.27
CA LYS A 11 20.06 10.33 -15.57
C LYS A 11 18.70 9.66 -15.57
N LYS A 12 17.93 9.89 -16.63
CA LYS A 12 16.65 9.23 -16.88
C LYS A 12 16.88 7.99 -17.75
N VAL A 13 16.13 6.95 -17.46
CA VAL A 13 16.10 5.68 -18.20
C VAL A 13 14.67 5.38 -18.64
N THR A 14 14.53 4.65 -19.75
CA THR A 14 13.23 4.21 -20.23
C THR A 14 13.04 2.74 -19.89
N ILE A 15 11.99 2.46 -19.15
CA ILE A 15 11.54 1.09 -18.88
C ILE A 15 10.15 0.86 -19.47
N THR A 16 9.80 -0.40 -19.70
CA THR A 16 8.47 -0.77 -20.19
C THR A 16 7.74 -1.58 -19.12
N VAL A 17 6.51 -1.19 -18.77
CA VAL A 17 5.69 -1.88 -17.76
C VAL A 17 4.42 -2.38 -18.42
N ALA A 18 4.23 -3.69 -18.50
CA ALA A 18 3.10 -4.31 -19.17
C ALA A 18 2.83 -3.74 -20.59
N GLY A 19 3.89 -3.42 -21.33
CA GLY A 19 3.84 -2.85 -22.67
C GLY A 19 3.80 -1.32 -22.74
N GLN A 20 3.64 -0.61 -21.64
CA GLN A 20 3.66 0.86 -21.58
C GLN A 20 5.06 1.37 -21.23
N ALA A 21 5.62 2.24 -22.05
CA ALA A 21 6.91 2.89 -21.78
C ALA A 21 6.73 4.01 -20.75
N ILE A 22 7.61 4.05 -19.74
CA ILE A 22 7.67 5.11 -18.73
C ILE A 22 9.11 5.60 -18.55
N GLN A 23 9.26 6.86 -18.14
CA GLN A 23 10.53 7.46 -17.77
C GLN A 23 10.75 7.28 -16.27
N ALA A 24 11.93 6.82 -15.90
CA ALA A 24 12.34 6.57 -14.53
C ALA A 24 13.71 7.21 -14.26
N ARG A 25 14.06 7.42 -13.01
CA ARG A 25 15.39 7.90 -12.61
C ARG A 25 16.32 6.69 -12.49
N GLU A 26 17.49 6.74 -13.11
CA GLU A 26 18.47 5.67 -12.98
C GLU A 26 18.80 5.40 -11.51
N GLY A 27 18.68 4.14 -11.08
CA GLY A 27 18.97 3.70 -9.72
C GLY A 27 17.80 3.77 -8.72
N GLU A 28 16.68 4.40 -9.08
CA GLU A 28 15.48 4.25 -8.24
C GLU A 28 14.89 2.84 -8.36
N THR A 29 14.11 2.39 -7.38
CA THR A 29 13.50 1.07 -7.45
C THR A 29 12.31 1.04 -8.41
N ILE A 30 12.00 -0.14 -8.97
CA ILE A 30 10.85 -0.31 -9.88
C ILE A 30 9.57 0.21 -9.24
N ILE A 31 9.34 -0.05 -7.95
CA ILE A 31 8.13 0.38 -7.26
C ILE A 31 8.01 1.91 -7.20
N HIS A 32 9.11 2.62 -6.96
CA HIS A 32 9.13 4.08 -6.95
C HIS A 32 8.88 4.65 -8.34
N ALA A 33 9.50 4.07 -9.37
CA ALA A 33 9.26 4.44 -10.76
C ALA A 33 7.77 4.30 -11.14
N LEU A 34 7.12 3.20 -10.71
CA LEU A 34 5.70 2.98 -10.93
C LEU A 34 4.83 4.01 -10.20
N TRP A 35 5.14 4.34 -8.96
CA TRP A 35 4.40 5.36 -8.20
C TRP A 35 4.51 6.75 -8.85
N GLN A 36 5.71 7.15 -9.27
CA GLN A 36 5.92 8.43 -9.95
C GLN A 36 5.20 8.50 -11.31
N ALA A 37 5.10 7.37 -12.01
CA ALA A 37 4.35 7.27 -13.27
C ALA A 37 2.82 7.14 -13.10
N GLY A 38 2.29 7.18 -11.86
CA GLY A 38 0.87 6.98 -11.58
C GLY A 38 0.39 5.53 -11.75
N LEU A 39 1.31 4.58 -11.89
CA LEU A 39 1.04 3.14 -12.10
C LEU A 39 1.10 2.33 -10.80
N GLY A 40 0.93 2.95 -9.65
CA GLY A 40 1.02 2.27 -8.35
C GLY A 40 0.01 1.13 -8.15
N ARG A 41 -1.08 1.11 -8.92
CA ARG A 41 -2.05 0.01 -8.91
C ARG A 41 -1.67 -1.17 -9.81
N ALA A 42 -0.65 -1.04 -10.65
CA ALA A 42 -0.18 -2.12 -11.51
C ALA A 42 0.56 -3.22 -10.74
N ILE A 43 0.95 -2.95 -9.50
CA ILE A 43 1.71 -3.86 -8.66
C ILE A 43 1.14 -3.91 -7.24
N GLN A 44 1.14 -5.08 -6.64
CA GLN A 44 0.83 -5.22 -5.22
C GLN A 44 2.01 -4.75 -4.37
N THR A 45 1.72 -4.01 -3.30
CA THR A 45 2.73 -3.51 -2.38
C THR A 45 2.32 -3.85 -0.95
N GLY A 46 3.17 -4.52 -0.24
CA GLY A 46 3.00 -4.81 1.18
C GLY A 46 4.06 -4.07 2.01
N CYS A 47 5.16 -4.75 2.34
CA CYS A 47 6.19 -4.23 3.25
C CYS A 47 7.11 -3.17 2.65
N ALA A 48 7.22 -3.08 1.32
CA ALA A 48 8.20 -2.27 0.58
C ALA A 48 9.69 -2.46 1.01
N GLY A 49 9.99 -3.52 1.76
CA GLY A 49 11.30 -3.82 2.35
C GLY A 49 11.85 -5.21 1.99
N GLY A 50 11.35 -5.84 0.93
CA GLY A 50 11.90 -7.09 0.41
C GLY A 50 11.50 -8.37 1.15
N VAL A 51 10.56 -8.31 2.11
CA VAL A 51 10.24 -9.44 2.99
C VAL A 51 8.99 -10.20 2.52
N CYS A 52 7.91 -9.50 2.15
CA CYS A 52 6.60 -10.14 1.96
C CYS A 52 6.41 -10.80 0.57
N GLY A 53 7.22 -10.47 -0.43
CA GLY A 53 7.09 -11.01 -1.78
C GLY A 53 5.94 -10.45 -2.63
N ALA A 54 5.08 -9.58 -2.09
CA ALA A 54 3.89 -9.06 -2.79
C ALA A 54 4.22 -8.33 -4.10
N CYS A 55 5.35 -7.61 -4.13
CA CYS A 55 5.80 -6.83 -5.28
C CYS A 55 6.68 -7.63 -6.26
N THR A 56 6.52 -8.95 -6.29
CA THR A 56 7.24 -9.80 -7.24
C THR A 56 6.85 -9.47 -8.69
N VAL A 57 7.84 -9.32 -9.53
CA VAL A 57 7.70 -9.04 -10.97
C VAL A 57 8.59 -9.96 -11.78
N THR A 58 8.20 -10.22 -13.02
CA THR A 58 9.09 -10.85 -13.99
C THR A 58 9.77 -9.77 -14.81
N LEU A 59 11.08 -9.87 -14.98
CA LEU A 59 11.89 -8.94 -15.76
C LEU A 59 12.37 -9.58 -17.07
N ARG A 60 12.40 -8.77 -18.12
CA ARG A 60 13.08 -9.06 -19.39
C ARG A 60 13.89 -7.83 -19.80
N PHE A 61 14.81 -8.01 -20.71
CA PHE A 61 15.63 -6.93 -21.25
C PHE A 61 15.61 -6.98 -22.78
N LYS A 62 15.46 -5.82 -23.40
CA LYS A 62 15.41 -5.70 -24.86
C LYS A 62 16.73 -6.09 -25.54
N ASP A 63 17.84 -5.98 -24.82
CA ASP A 63 19.20 -6.32 -25.30
C ASP A 63 19.54 -7.82 -25.18
N GLY A 64 18.58 -8.65 -24.77
CA GLY A 64 18.75 -10.11 -24.64
C GLY A 64 19.47 -10.55 -23.37
N ARG A 65 19.80 -9.67 -22.45
CA ARG A 65 20.28 -10.05 -21.11
C ARG A 65 19.27 -10.96 -20.43
N ARG A 66 19.78 -11.85 -19.57
CA ARG A 66 18.93 -12.75 -18.80
C ARG A 66 18.05 -11.94 -17.83
N GLY A 67 16.75 -12.08 -17.98
CA GLY A 67 15.76 -11.62 -17.00
C GLY A 67 15.54 -12.64 -15.89
N GLY A 68 14.57 -12.38 -15.03
CA GLY A 68 14.22 -13.25 -13.90
C GLY A 68 13.04 -12.72 -13.11
N THR A 69 12.79 -13.38 -12.01
CA THR A 69 11.77 -12.97 -11.05
C THR A 69 12.43 -12.20 -9.91
N GLU A 70 12.03 -10.97 -9.67
CA GLU A 70 12.63 -10.09 -8.67
C GLU A 70 11.58 -9.31 -7.88
N LEU A 71 12.01 -8.67 -6.80
CA LEU A 71 11.15 -7.83 -5.97
C LEU A 71 11.26 -6.37 -6.40
N ALA A 72 10.17 -5.80 -6.89
CA ALA A 72 10.15 -4.43 -7.39
C ALA A 72 10.52 -3.36 -6.34
N CYS A 73 10.34 -3.65 -5.05
CA CYS A 73 10.74 -2.74 -3.98
C CYS A 73 12.25 -2.71 -3.72
N LEU A 74 13.01 -3.68 -4.23
CA LEU A 74 14.46 -3.75 -4.07
C LEU A 74 15.22 -3.57 -5.39
N ARG A 75 14.60 -3.92 -6.51
CA ARG A 75 15.26 -3.90 -7.81
C ARG A 75 15.35 -2.49 -8.39
N PRO A 76 16.56 -1.93 -8.59
CA PRO A 76 16.74 -0.67 -9.30
C PRO A 76 16.36 -0.78 -10.77
N VAL A 77 15.85 0.32 -11.34
CA VAL A 77 15.55 0.41 -12.77
C VAL A 77 16.82 0.59 -13.60
N GLU A 78 16.82 0.00 -14.80
CA GLU A 78 17.89 0.10 -15.78
C GLU A 78 17.30 0.35 -17.19
N GLU A 79 18.07 0.99 -18.07
CA GLU A 79 17.64 1.22 -19.45
C GLU A 79 17.27 -0.07 -20.18
N GLY A 80 16.14 -0.05 -20.88
CA GLY A 80 15.65 -1.17 -21.67
C GLY A 80 15.03 -2.31 -20.86
N MET A 81 14.80 -2.11 -19.55
CA MET A 81 14.11 -3.07 -18.69
C MET A 81 12.63 -3.19 -19.08
N GLU A 82 12.15 -4.42 -19.20
CA GLU A 82 10.73 -4.73 -19.37
C GLU A 82 10.20 -5.41 -18.10
N VAL A 83 9.22 -4.80 -17.48
CA VAL A 83 8.64 -5.23 -16.20
C VAL A 83 7.25 -5.81 -16.44
N PHE A 84 7.06 -7.04 -16.01
CA PHE A 84 5.77 -7.75 -16.06
C PHE A 84 5.29 -8.00 -14.64
N PRO A 85 4.43 -7.12 -14.08
CA PRO A 85 3.78 -7.36 -12.80
C PRO A 85 2.86 -8.57 -12.88
N PHE A 86 2.67 -9.25 -11.76
CA PHE A 86 1.58 -10.22 -11.68
C PHE A 86 0.24 -9.48 -11.80
N PRO A 87 -0.74 -10.05 -12.52
CA PRO A 87 -2.04 -9.41 -12.70
C PRO A 87 -2.67 -9.08 -11.34
N VAL A 88 -3.00 -7.81 -11.13
CA VAL A 88 -3.81 -7.35 -10.02
C VAL A 88 -5.17 -6.97 -10.59
N ASP A 89 -6.20 -7.76 -10.27
CA ASP A 89 -7.55 -7.34 -10.62
C ASP A 89 -7.87 -6.07 -9.80
N ALA A 90 -8.10 -4.97 -10.47
CA ALA A 90 -8.61 -3.76 -9.87
C ALA A 90 -10.08 -3.97 -9.50
N LEU A 91 -10.34 -4.68 -8.40
CA LEU A 91 -11.68 -4.84 -7.86
C LEU A 91 -12.11 -3.50 -7.25
N ALA A 92 -13.26 -3.01 -7.67
CA ALA A 92 -13.94 -1.97 -6.93
C ALA A 92 -14.21 -2.52 -5.53
N LEU A 93 -13.63 -1.90 -4.50
CA LEU A 93 -13.87 -2.31 -3.13
C LEU A 93 -15.28 -1.85 -2.74
N PRO A 94 -16.11 -2.73 -2.15
CA PRO A 94 -17.37 -2.32 -1.57
C PRO A 94 -17.15 -1.21 -0.54
N ALA A 95 -18.05 -0.22 -0.52
CA ALA A 95 -18.02 0.81 0.51
C ALA A 95 -18.18 0.18 1.90
N PRO A 96 -17.48 0.67 2.92
CA PRO A 96 -17.73 0.24 4.29
C PRO A 96 -19.12 0.69 4.74
N VAL A 97 -19.72 -0.02 5.68
CA VAL A 97 -21.04 0.27 6.24
C VAL A 97 -20.93 0.38 7.76
N ALA A 98 -21.74 1.25 8.38
CA ALA A 98 -21.81 1.31 9.82
C ALA A 98 -22.51 0.05 10.37
N ASP A 99 -22.04 -0.44 11.53
CA ASP A 99 -22.59 -1.62 12.23
C ASP A 99 -22.75 -2.86 11.32
N PRO A 100 -21.64 -3.36 10.75
CA PRO A 100 -21.68 -4.44 9.78
C PRO A 100 -22.13 -5.75 10.42
N ASP A 101 -22.91 -6.52 9.67
CA ASP A 101 -23.31 -7.89 10.01
C ASP A 101 -22.85 -8.91 8.95
N GLU A 102 -23.17 -10.18 9.15
CA GLU A 102 -22.79 -11.26 8.25
C GLU A 102 -23.50 -11.19 6.89
N ASP A 103 -24.74 -10.72 6.86
CA ASP A 103 -25.52 -10.63 5.63
C ASP A 103 -25.00 -9.49 4.74
N GLN A 104 -24.64 -8.35 5.33
CA GLN A 104 -24.00 -7.23 4.65
C GLN A 104 -22.62 -7.63 4.13
N LEU A 105 -21.85 -8.41 4.90
CA LEU A 105 -20.57 -8.94 4.44
C LEU A 105 -20.75 -9.89 3.24
N ARG A 106 -21.74 -10.82 3.30
CA ARG A 106 -22.05 -11.72 2.18
C ARG A 106 -22.54 -10.96 0.95
N ALA A 107 -23.33 -9.92 1.12
CA ALA A 107 -23.76 -9.06 0.03
C ALA A 107 -22.58 -8.34 -0.64
N ALA A 108 -21.64 -7.84 0.16
CA ALA A 108 -20.43 -7.19 -0.31
C ALA A 108 -19.43 -8.17 -0.95
N PHE A 109 -19.33 -9.39 -0.40
CA PHE A 109 -18.38 -10.42 -0.81
C PHE A 109 -19.02 -11.79 -0.97
N PRO A 110 -19.79 -12.03 -2.05
CA PRO A 110 -20.52 -13.31 -2.24
C PRO A 110 -19.61 -14.54 -2.33
N THR A 111 -18.30 -14.34 -2.48
CA THR A 111 -17.33 -15.43 -2.55
C THR A 111 -16.89 -15.95 -1.18
N VAL A 112 -17.32 -15.33 -0.07
CA VAL A 112 -16.91 -15.73 1.29
C VAL A 112 -17.27 -17.17 1.58
N ASP A 113 -18.45 -17.63 1.12
CA ASP A 113 -18.96 -18.98 1.35
C ASP A 113 -18.30 -20.06 0.46
N ARG A 114 -17.45 -19.67 -0.49
CA ARG A 114 -16.70 -20.61 -1.34
C ARG A 114 -15.47 -21.20 -0.65
N CYS A 115 -15.15 -20.77 0.58
CA CYS A 115 -13.95 -21.24 1.28
C CYS A 115 -13.98 -22.76 1.50
N THR A 116 -13.04 -23.47 0.87
CA THR A 116 -12.85 -24.94 0.98
C THR A 116 -12.00 -25.36 2.19
N LYS A 117 -11.57 -24.41 3.02
CA LYS A 117 -10.76 -24.64 4.23
C LYS A 117 -9.39 -25.28 3.93
N CYS A 118 -8.78 -24.94 2.80
CA CYS A 118 -7.48 -25.51 2.37
C CYS A 118 -6.26 -24.92 3.09
N ASP A 119 -6.42 -23.84 3.86
CA ASP A 119 -5.41 -23.15 4.67
C ASP A 119 -4.25 -22.48 3.89
N ASN A 120 -4.24 -22.51 2.58
CA ASN A 120 -3.20 -21.89 1.76
C ASN A 120 -3.02 -20.39 2.07
N CYS A 121 -4.11 -19.69 2.36
CA CYS A 121 -4.09 -18.25 2.68
C CYS A 121 -3.38 -17.93 4.00
N THR A 122 -3.52 -18.81 5.03
CA THR A 122 -2.78 -18.67 6.30
C THR A 122 -1.30 -18.96 6.11
N ILE A 123 -0.97 -20.04 5.40
CA ILE A 123 0.42 -20.43 5.12
C ILE A 123 1.15 -19.32 4.32
N ALA A 124 0.46 -18.68 3.38
CA ALA A 124 1.04 -17.61 2.57
C ALA A 124 1.14 -16.26 3.30
N CYS A 125 0.58 -16.11 4.50
CA CYS A 125 0.55 -14.85 5.21
C CYS A 125 1.90 -14.52 5.87
N PRO A 126 2.64 -13.47 5.41
CA PRO A 126 3.92 -13.10 6.01
C PRO A 126 3.77 -12.52 7.42
N MET A 127 2.55 -12.10 7.80
CA MET A 127 2.24 -11.55 9.12
C MET A 127 1.67 -12.59 10.08
N GLN A 128 1.65 -13.86 9.67
CA GLN A 128 1.16 -15.00 10.49
C GLN A 128 -0.29 -14.82 11.00
N ILE A 129 -1.11 -14.11 10.23
CA ILE A 129 -2.54 -13.97 10.52
C ILE A 129 -3.22 -15.32 10.29
N PRO A 130 -4.14 -15.78 11.19
CA PRO A 130 -4.93 -16.99 10.98
C PRO A 130 -6.03 -16.75 9.93
N VAL A 131 -5.60 -16.51 8.67
CA VAL A 131 -6.48 -15.98 7.61
C VAL A 131 -7.67 -16.89 7.32
N MET A 132 -7.45 -18.22 7.28
CA MET A 132 -8.55 -19.17 7.06
C MET A 132 -9.57 -19.09 8.18
N ASP A 133 -9.12 -19.11 9.43
CA ASP A 133 -10.02 -19.02 10.59
C ASP A 133 -10.78 -17.70 10.60
N SER A 134 -10.14 -16.62 10.23
CA SER A 134 -10.80 -15.30 10.07
C SER A 134 -11.88 -15.34 8.99
N VAL A 135 -11.66 -16.01 7.84
CA VAL A 135 -12.72 -16.21 6.83
C VAL A 135 -13.90 -17.01 7.41
N LEU A 136 -13.62 -18.07 8.20
CA LEU A 136 -14.67 -18.85 8.85
C LEU A 136 -15.41 -18.06 9.94
N ARG A 137 -14.73 -17.12 10.62
CA ARG A 137 -15.36 -16.16 11.54
C ARG A 137 -16.27 -15.18 10.81
N MET A 138 -15.83 -14.69 9.64
CA MET A 138 -16.65 -13.84 8.76
C MET A 138 -17.98 -14.52 8.37
N GLN A 139 -17.92 -15.81 8.02
CA GLN A 139 -19.12 -16.61 7.71
C GLN A 139 -20.09 -16.75 8.89
N LYS A 140 -19.63 -16.51 10.11
CA LYS A 140 -20.41 -16.64 11.36
C LYS A 140 -20.73 -15.27 12.00
N GLY A 141 -20.44 -14.17 11.33
CA GLY A 141 -20.70 -12.84 11.86
C GLY A 141 -19.80 -12.41 13.03
N GLN A 142 -18.67 -13.11 13.28
CA GLN A 142 -17.73 -12.77 14.36
C GLN A 142 -16.75 -11.65 13.91
N LEU A 143 -17.29 -10.50 13.57
CA LEU A 143 -16.55 -9.46 12.82
C LEU A 143 -15.53 -8.72 13.68
N GLU A 144 -15.78 -8.55 14.99
CA GLU A 144 -14.82 -7.91 15.91
C GLU A 144 -13.53 -8.74 16.01
N ALA A 145 -13.66 -10.07 16.14
CA ALA A 145 -12.51 -10.96 16.18
C ALA A 145 -11.72 -10.92 14.85
N VAL A 146 -12.41 -10.77 13.72
CA VAL A 146 -11.77 -10.59 12.41
C VAL A 146 -11.02 -9.27 12.35
N ALA A 147 -11.60 -8.18 12.86
CA ALA A 147 -10.94 -6.89 12.88
C ALA A 147 -9.64 -6.92 13.70
N GLU A 148 -9.64 -7.66 14.81
CA GLU A 148 -8.47 -7.89 15.66
C GLU A 148 -7.40 -8.72 14.93
N ASP A 149 -7.77 -9.86 14.34
CA ASP A 149 -6.87 -10.72 13.56
C ASP A 149 -6.15 -9.93 12.45
N PHE A 150 -6.86 -9.05 11.75
CA PHE A 150 -6.32 -8.27 10.63
C PHE A 150 -5.63 -6.95 11.04
N THR A 151 -5.43 -6.70 12.34
CA THR A 151 -4.76 -5.47 12.81
C THR A 151 -3.36 -5.31 12.24
N THR A 152 -2.61 -6.39 12.11
CA THR A 152 -1.25 -6.41 11.57
C THR A 152 -1.18 -6.58 10.05
N CYS A 153 -2.33 -6.64 9.36
CA CYS A 153 -2.36 -6.90 7.92
C CYS A 153 -1.71 -5.75 7.12
N ILE A 154 -0.68 -6.06 6.35
CA ILE A 154 0.04 -5.13 5.47
C ILE A 154 -0.56 -5.04 4.05
N HIS A 155 -1.72 -5.63 3.82
CA HIS A 155 -2.43 -5.62 2.54
C HIS A 155 -1.64 -6.12 1.33
N CYS A 156 -0.71 -7.06 1.53
CA CYS A 156 0.13 -7.61 0.46
C CYS A 156 -0.64 -8.42 -0.61
N GLY A 157 -1.86 -8.89 -0.33
CA GLY A 157 -2.71 -9.62 -1.25
C GLY A 157 -2.31 -11.09 -1.51
N LEU A 158 -1.28 -11.61 -0.86
CA LEU A 158 -0.83 -13.00 -1.08
C LEU A 158 -1.90 -14.04 -0.76
N CYS A 159 -2.68 -13.83 0.31
CA CYS A 159 -3.79 -14.72 0.67
C CYS A 159 -4.87 -14.82 -0.42
N ARG A 160 -5.05 -13.78 -1.22
CA ARG A 160 -5.90 -13.79 -2.41
C ARG A 160 -5.22 -14.54 -3.56
N ALA A 161 -3.94 -14.28 -3.78
CA ALA A 161 -3.20 -14.85 -4.92
C ALA A 161 -3.14 -16.37 -4.88
N VAL A 162 -3.11 -16.97 -3.67
CA VAL A 162 -3.07 -18.44 -3.48
C VAL A 162 -4.47 -19.07 -3.33
N CYS A 163 -5.54 -18.29 -3.38
CA CYS A 163 -6.90 -18.80 -3.22
C CYS A 163 -7.50 -19.21 -4.57
N GLU A 164 -7.63 -20.52 -4.80
CA GLU A 164 -8.23 -21.07 -6.01
C GLU A 164 -9.74 -20.75 -6.11
N ASP A 165 -10.43 -20.67 -4.98
CA ASP A 165 -11.86 -20.36 -4.89
C ASP A 165 -12.18 -18.87 -5.02
N ARG A 166 -11.12 -18.03 -5.23
CA ARG A 166 -11.24 -16.59 -5.38
C ARG A 166 -11.92 -15.86 -4.22
N VAL A 167 -11.80 -16.40 -3.02
CA VAL A 167 -12.11 -15.65 -1.79
C VAL A 167 -11.14 -14.48 -1.68
N LEU A 168 -11.58 -13.37 -1.11
CA LEU A 168 -10.81 -12.13 -1.02
C LEU A 168 -10.45 -11.79 0.45
N PRO A 169 -9.66 -12.62 1.16
CA PRO A 169 -9.56 -12.54 2.62
C PRO A 169 -9.09 -11.18 3.13
N HIS A 170 -7.98 -10.64 2.58
CA HIS A 170 -7.44 -9.35 3.03
C HIS A 170 -8.38 -8.17 2.71
N THR A 171 -9.12 -8.24 1.59
CA THR A 171 -10.09 -7.22 1.19
C THR A 171 -11.27 -7.22 2.15
N MET A 172 -11.80 -8.40 2.48
CA MET A 172 -12.86 -8.59 3.47
C MET A 172 -12.42 -8.10 4.85
N GLY A 173 -11.23 -8.50 5.31
CA GLY A 173 -10.68 -8.05 6.59
C GLY A 173 -10.53 -6.53 6.68
N LEU A 174 -10.08 -5.87 5.59
CA LEU A 174 -10.02 -4.42 5.52
C LEU A 174 -11.40 -3.77 5.56
N TRP A 175 -12.37 -4.34 4.83
CA TRP A 175 -13.74 -3.86 4.82
C TRP A 175 -14.36 -3.96 6.22
N VAL A 176 -14.21 -5.10 6.90
CA VAL A 176 -14.68 -5.30 8.28
C VAL A 176 -14.09 -4.26 9.23
N ARG A 177 -12.77 -4.06 9.20
CA ARG A 177 -12.10 -3.05 10.05
C ARG A 177 -12.59 -1.63 9.80
N ARG A 178 -12.78 -1.27 8.52
CA ARG A 178 -13.29 0.06 8.16
C ARG A 178 -14.73 0.24 8.59
N SER A 179 -15.56 -0.79 8.41
CA SER A 179 -16.98 -0.77 8.76
C SER A 179 -17.19 -0.63 10.28
N LEU A 180 -16.51 -1.46 11.07
CA LEU A 180 -16.55 -1.33 12.53
C LEU A 180 -15.98 0.02 13.01
N GLY A 181 -14.94 0.52 12.33
CA GLY A 181 -14.36 1.83 12.64
C GLY A 181 -15.30 3.02 12.43
N MET A 182 -16.32 2.88 11.58
CA MET A 182 -17.30 3.95 11.35
C MET A 182 -18.20 4.21 12.57
N SER A 183 -18.40 3.22 13.44
CA SER A 183 -19.22 3.31 14.64
C SER A 183 -18.42 3.73 15.88
N ILE A 184 -17.10 3.92 15.74
CA ILE A 184 -16.23 4.36 16.84
C ILE A 184 -16.14 5.87 16.81
N ASP A 185 -16.49 6.50 17.93
CA ASP A 185 -16.29 7.93 18.13
C ASP A 185 -14.80 8.24 18.37
N HIS A 186 -14.24 9.14 17.55
CA HIS A 186 -12.83 9.52 17.60
C HIS A 186 -12.65 11.05 17.78
N PRO A 187 -13.04 11.63 18.91
CA PRO A 187 -13.03 13.07 19.11
C PRO A 187 -11.63 13.71 18.87
N ALA A 188 -10.57 12.97 19.15
CA ALA A 188 -9.20 13.43 18.87
C ALA A 188 -8.90 13.51 17.35
N LEU A 189 -9.47 12.60 16.53
CA LEU A 189 -9.35 12.68 15.07
C LEU A 189 -10.21 13.78 14.48
N ASP A 190 -11.41 13.98 15.01
CA ASP A 190 -12.30 15.08 14.61
C ASP A 190 -11.63 16.42 14.87
N GLN A 191 -11.07 16.60 16.07
CA GLN A 191 -10.32 17.80 16.41
C GLN A 191 -9.06 17.98 15.53
N ALA A 192 -8.35 16.89 15.22
CA ALA A 192 -7.20 16.94 14.33
C ALA A 192 -7.60 17.30 12.88
N HIS A 193 -8.76 16.80 12.43
CA HIS A 193 -9.32 17.15 11.12
C HIS A 193 -9.73 18.62 11.06
N GLU A 194 -10.46 19.12 12.07
CA GLU A 194 -10.82 20.53 12.16
C GLU A 194 -9.59 21.44 12.16
N ASN A 195 -8.56 21.08 12.92
CA ASN A 195 -7.30 21.82 12.96
C ASN A 195 -6.59 21.81 11.60
N ALA A 196 -6.57 20.66 10.89
CA ALA A 196 -5.94 20.54 9.58
C ALA A 196 -6.66 21.31 8.47
N MET A 197 -7.98 21.53 8.63
CA MET A 197 -8.82 22.30 7.69
C MET A 197 -8.95 23.78 8.08
N SER A 198 -8.22 24.23 9.09
CA SER A 198 -8.28 25.62 9.54
C SER A 198 -7.46 26.56 8.64
N ASP A 199 -7.87 27.83 8.57
CA ASP A 199 -7.13 28.89 7.86
C ASP A 199 -5.66 29.01 8.35
N VAL A 200 -5.43 28.68 9.63
CA VAL A 200 -4.08 28.67 10.22
C VAL A 200 -3.23 27.56 9.61
N ALA A 201 -3.80 26.36 9.43
CA ALA A 201 -3.08 25.26 8.78
C ALA A 201 -2.79 25.54 7.30
N GLU A 202 -3.73 26.15 6.59
CA GLU A 202 -3.53 26.57 5.21
C GLU A 202 -2.39 27.59 5.08
N ALA A 203 -2.38 28.62 5.92
CA ALA A 203 -1.31 29.61 5.97
C ALA A 203 0.06 29.00 6.32
N GLU A 204 0.10 28.02 7.24
CA GLU A 204 1.31 27.28 7.58
C GLU A 204 1.81 26.44 6.40
N TRP A 205 0.91 25.77 5.67
CA TRP A 205 1.27 25.04 4.45
C TRP A 205 1.82 25.95 3.37
N GLU A 206 1.16 27.09 3.13
CA GLU A 206 1.62 28.07 2.15
C GLU A 206 3.01 28.62 2.52
N TYR A 207 3.24 28.92 3.79
CA TYR A 207 4.54 29.31 4.28
C TYR A 207 5.62 28.21 4.03
N LEU A 208 5.34 26.95 4.41
CA LEU A 208 6.28 25.84 4.26
C LEU A 208 6.61 25.53 2.79
N LEU A 209 5.67 25.76 1.88
CA LEU A 209 5.90 25.57 0.45
C LEU A 209 6.78 26.65 -0.16
N ASN A 210 6.74 27.88 0.38
CA ASN A 210 7.42 29.05 -0.17
C ASN A 210 8.70 29.45 0.57
N CYS A 211 8.92 28.96 1.81
CA CYS A 211 10.16 29.25 2.55
C CYS A 211 11.37 28.46 2.01
N ASP A 212 12.57 28.92 2.30
CA ASP A 212 13.79 28.22 1.91
C ASP A 212 14.07 26.96 2.76
N ASP A 213 15.06 26.19 2.35
CA ASP A 213 15.39 24.91 3.00
C ASP A 213 15.94 25.09 4.42
N GLU A 214 16.64 26.19 4.70
CA GLU A 214 17.17 26.47 6.05
C GLU A 214 16.02 26.79 7.00
N GLU A 215 15.07 27.62 6.59
CA GLU A 215 13.89 27.95 7.38
C GLU A 215 13.03 26.70 7.66
N ARG A 216 12.82 25.84 6.66
CA ARG A 216 12.14 24.53 6.86
C ARG A 216 12.85 23.67 7.89
N PHE A 217 14.17 23.59 7.78
CA PHE A 217 14.99 22.81 8.70
C PHE A 217 14.89 23.34 10.14
N GLN A 218 14.95 24.64 10.34
CA GLN A 218 14.85 25.25 11.66
C GLN A 218 13.46 25.05 12.27
N ARG A 219 12.38 25.16 11.49
CA ARG A 219 11.02 24.83 11.95
C ARG A 219 10.87 23.37 12.33
N ALA A 220 11.34 22.46 11.52
CA ALA A 220 11.32 21.03 11.83
C ALA A 220 12.09 20.72 13.12
N LYS A 221 13.21 21.39 13.36
CA LYS A 221 13.99 21.27 14.61
C LYS A 221 13.22 21.77 15.82
N LEU A 222 12.57 22.93 15.71
CA LEU A 222 11.71 23.49 16.77
C LEU A 222 10.54 22.58 17.10
N PHE A 223 9.87 22.05 16.08
CA PHE A 223 8.77 21.09 16.27
C PHE A 223 9.23 19.84 17.02
N ARG A 224 10.38 19.27 16.66
CA ARG A 224 10.94 18.09 17.37
C ARG A 224 11.26 18.38 18.83
N GLN A 225 11.62 19.62 19.17
CA GLN A 225 11.96 20.01 20.53
C GLN A 225 10.74 20.36 21.38
N LYS A 226 9.72 21.02 20.79
CA LYS A 226 8.59 21.58 21.51
C LYS A 226 7.28 20.79 21.33
N GLY A 227 7.19 19.93 20.30
CA GLY A 227 5.96 19.24 19.93
C GLY A 227 4.91 20.13 19.29
N THR A 228 5.20 21.42 19.05
CA THR A 228 4.33 22.39 18.40
C THR A 228 5.11 23.28 17.44
N LEU A 229 4.45 23.81 16.42
CA LEU A 229 5.02 24.75 15.44
C LEU A 229 4.93 26.22 15.89
N ALA A 230 4.20 26.47 16.97
CA ALA A 230 4.01 27.82 17.54
C ALA A 230 5.09 28.17 18.58
#